data_de54b3f2b58bc697a1461f8d44491fe8
#
_entry.id   de54b3f2b58bc697a1461f8d44491fe8
#
_cell.length_a   1.000
_cell.length_b   1.000
_cell.length_c   1.000
_cell.angle_alpha   90.00
_cell.angle_beta   90.00
_cell.angle_gamma   90.00
#
_symmetry.space_group_name_H-M   'P 1'
#
loop_
_entity.id
_entity.type
_entity.pdbx_description
1 polymer ?
#
loop_
_entity_poly.entity_id
_entity_poly.type
_entity_poly.pdbx_seq_one_letter_code
_entity_poly.pdbx_strand_id
1 'polypeptide(L)'
;MKKDVWRNDEEYMSYVGELLEKPEVQRLANYTQHHFSTRLEHCIAVSYESYLLAKKFHLDAKATARAGLLHDLFYYDWRVTKFDRGTHAWIHPRIAVRNAEKLTVLTPREKDIIIKHMWGATTCPPKYPEGYIVSLVDKYSATEEYSRHLSLKIMSSLKQALGFAKVSE
;
A
#
# COMPACT_ATOMS: atom_id res chain seq x y z
N MET A 1 6.84 -2.42 11.55
CA MET A 1 5.62 -2.92 12.21
C MET A 1 5.88 -4.31 12.79
N LYS A 2 5.41 -4.64 14.03
CA LYS A 2 5.41 -6.04 14.50
C LYS A 2 4.55 -6.83 13.53
N LYS A 3 5.10 -7.89 12.92
CA LYS A 3 4.35 -8.75 12.01
C LYS A 3 3.05 -9.21 12.68
N ASP A 4 1.94 -9.04 11.99
CA ASP A 4 0.61 -9.59 12.31
C ASP A 4 -0.19 -8.97 13.48
N VAL A 5 0.19 -7.82 14.05
CA VAL A 5 -0.61 -7.15 15.09
C VAL A 5 -2.04 -6.83 14.60
N TRP A 6 -2.20 -6.50 13.33
CA TRP A 6 -3.48 -6.19 12.72
C TRP A 6 -4.49 -7.35 12.75
N ARG A 7 -4.01 -8.61 12.79
CA ARG A 7 -4.88 -9.80 12.84
C ARG A 7 -5.65 -9.93 14.16
N ASN A 8 -5.12 -9.34 15.21
CA ASN A 8 -5.72 -9.38 16.55
C ASN A 8 -6.61 -8.15 16.84
N ASP A 9 -6.70 -7.20 15.91
CA ASP A 9 -7.62 -6.06 16.02
C ASP A 9 -8.97 -6.45 15.44
N GLU A 10 -9.89 -6.86 16.32
CA GLU A 10 -11.22 -7.36 15.93
C GLU A 10 -12.03 -6.31 15.17
N GLU A 11 -11.93 -5.03 15.56
CA GLU A 11 -12.65 -3.95 14.87
C GLU A 11 -12.11 -3.78 13.44
N TYR A 12 -10.79 -3.71 13.28
CA TYR A 12 -10.17 -3.65 11.95
C TYR A 12 -10.56 -4.85 11.09
N MET A 13 -10.47 -6.06 11.63
CA MET A 13 -10.83 -7.29 10.93
C MET A 13 -12.31 -7.33 10.55
N SER A 14 -13.20 -6.75 11.34
CA SER A 14 -14.62 -6.62 10.97
C SER A 14 -14.85 -5.76 9.72
N TYR A 15 -13.92 -4.84 9.40
CA TYR A 15 -14.00 -3.97 8.22
C TYR A 15 -13.36 -4.57 6.96
N VAL A 16 -12.28 -5.33 7.13
CA VAL A 16 -11.47 -5.78 5.99
C VAL A 16 -11.40 -7.30 5.83
N GLY A 17 -11.82 -8.08 6.83
CA GLY A 17 -11.65 -9.55 6.86
C GLY A 17 -12.24 -10.22 5.61
N GLU A 18 -13.48 -9.91 5.26
CA GLU A 18 -14.11 -10.45 4.04
C GLU A 18 -13.35 -10.09 2.76
N LEU A 19 -12.78 -8.88 2.69
CA LEU A 19 -11.99 -8.45 1.53
C LEU A 19 -10.65 -9.18 1.46
N LEU A 20 -10.01 -9.40 2.62
CA LEU A 20 -8.76 -10.14 2.70
C LEU A 20 -8.89 -11.59 2.24
N GLU A 21 -10.05 -12.22 2.43
CA GLU A 21 -10.30 -13.59 1.99
C GLU A 21 -10.52 -13.71 0.47
N LYS A 22 -10.78 -12.61 -0.23
CA LYS A 22 -11.05 -12.66 -1.67
C LYS A 22 -9.79 -13.04 -2.46
N PRO A 23 -9.90 -14.01 -3.40
CA PRO A 23 -8.74 -14.45 -4.21
C PRO A 23 -8.06 -13.31 -4.96
N GLU A 24 -8.82 -12.30 -5.38
CA GLU A 24 -8.30 -11.12 -6.09
C GLU A 24 -7.41 -10.27 -5.20
N VAL A 25 -7.74 -10.14 -3.92
CA VAL A 25 -6.90 -9.43 -2.95
C VAL A 25 -5.68 -10.27 -2.61
N GLN A 26 -5.84 -11.57 -2.36
CA GLN A 26 -4.73 -12.50 -2.10
C GLN A 26 -3.75 -12.57 -3.28
N ARG A 27 -4.22 -12.42 -4.51
CA ARG A 27 -3.37 -12.38 -5.72
C ARG A 27 -2.31 -11.28 -5.67
N LEU A 28 -2.50 -10.22 -4.90
CA LEU A 28 -1.50 -9.17 -4.72
C LEU A 28 -0.18 -9.67 -4.10
N ALA A 29 -0.21 -10.81 -3.42
CA ALA A 29 1.01 -11.46 -2.90
C ALA A 29 1.98 -11.90 -4.02
N ASN A 30 1.51 -12.08 -5.26
CA ASN A 30 2.33 -12.46 -6.40
C ASN A 30 3.12 -11.29 -7.02
N TYR A 31 2.91 -10.07 -6.54
CA TYR A 31 3.55 -8.87 -7.08
C TYR A 31 4.46 -8.23 -6.02
N THR A 32 5.73 -8.04 -6.35
CA THR A 32 6.65 -7.27 -5.51
C THR A 32 6.27 -5.79 -5.60
N GLN A 33 6.09 -5.12 -4.47
CA GLN A 33 5.70 -3.71 -4.47
C GLN A 33 6.93 -2.80 -4.57
N HIS A 34 7.83 -2.86 -3.60
CA HIS A 34 9.06 -2.07 -3.62
C HIS A 34 10.28 -2.99 -3.69
N HIS A 35 10.93 -3.33 -2.57
CA HIS A 35 12.13 -4.16 -2.55
C HIS A 35 11.97 -5.44 -1.71
N PHE A 36 11.22 -5.37 -0.61
CA PHE A 36 11.15 -6.44 0.39
C PHE A 36 9.72 -6.93 0.66
N SER A 37 8.70 -6.18 0.23
CA SER A 37 7.31 -6.51 0.46
C SER A 37 6.60 -6.92 -0.82
N THR A 38 5.63 -7.81 -0.67
CA THR A 38 4.61 -8.04 -1.68
C THR A 38 3.61 -6.86 -1.66
N ARG A 39 2.88 -6.68 -2.76
CA ARG A 39 1.83 -5.67 -2.82
C ARG A 39 0.72 -5.93 -1.80
N LEU A 40 0.44 -7.18 -1.47
CA LEU A 40 -0.50 -7.52 -0.41
C LEU A 40 -0.03 -7.02 0.95
N GLU A 41 1.23 -7.30 1.31
CA GLU A 41 1.80 -6.84 2.59
C GLU A 41 1.81 -5.31 2.68
N HIS A 42 2.16 -4.64 1.59
CA HIS A 42 2.09 -3.17 1.50
C HIS A 42 0.67 -2.66 1.70
N CYS A 43 -0.31 -3.19 0.97
CA CYS A 43 -1.71 -2.78 1.11
C CYS A 43 -2.25 -3.00 2.54
N ILE A 44 -1.89 -4.11 3.18
CA ILE A 44 -2.27 -4.37 4.58
C ILE A 44 -1.63 -3.34 5.51
N ALA A 45 -0.35 -3.04 5.34
CA ALA A 45 0.35 -2.06 6.17
C ALA A 45 -0.27 -0.66 6.02
N VAL A 46 -0.46 -0.18 4.79
CA VAL A 46 -1.10 1.11 4.51
C VAL A 46 -2.53 1.16 5.08
N SER A 47 -3.29 0.08 4.91
CA SER A 47 -4.66 -0.04 5.45
C SER A 47 -4.69 0.10 6.96
N TYR A 48 -3.88 -0.68 7.66
CA TYR A 48 -3.91 -0.73 9.12
C TYR A 48 -3.38 0.54 9.76
N GLU A 49 -2.26 1.07 9.28
CA GLU A 49 -1.69 2.32 9.79
C GLU A 49 -2.61 3.51 9.54
N SER A 50 -3.24 3.58 8.36
CA SER A 50 -4.22 4.61 8.04
C SER A 50 -5.47 4.50 8.90
N TYR A 51 -5.95 3.27 9.16
CA TYR A 51 -7.06 3.00 10.08
C TYR A 51 -6.77 3.52 11.49
N LEU A 52 -5.59 3.22 12.05
CA LEU A 52 -5.20 3.69 13.39
C LEU A 52 -5.16 5.23 13.46
N LEU A 53 -4.66 5.88 12.42
CA LEU A 53 -4.66 7.34 12.34
C LEU A 53 -6.08 7.89 12.21
N ALA A 54 -6.93 7.29 11.38
CA ALA A 54 -8.32 7.71 11.25
C ALA A 54 -9.08 7.60 12.58
N LYS A 55 -8.89 6.52 13.33
CA LYS A 55 -9.43 6.40 14.70
C LYS A 55 -8.93 7.51 15.62
N LYS A 56 -7.63 7.75 15.63
CA LYS A 56 -7.01 8.78 16.47
C LYS A 56 -7.56 10.18 16.19
N PHE A 57 -7.89 10.47 14.93
CA PHE A 57 -8.43 11.76 14.51
C PHE A 57 -9.97 11.79 14.43
N HIS A 58 -10.67 10.76 14.90
CA HIS A 58 -12.13 10.64 14.87
C HIS A 58 -12.73 10.77 13.47
N LEU A 59 -12.05 10.22 12.47
CA LEU A 59 -12.47 10.15 11.08
C LEU A 59 -13.14 8.80 10.76
N ASP A 60 -13.57 8.60 9.52
CA ASP A 60 -14.18 7.35 9.07
C ASP A 60 -13.13 6.23 8.95
N ALA A 61 -12.88 5.55 10.08
CA ALA A 61 -11.89 4.48 10.17
C ALA A 61 -12.23 3.28 9.26
N LYS A 62 -13.53 2.96 9.09
CA LYS A 62 -13.98 1.87 8.21
C LYS A 62 -13.66 2.17 6.75
N ALA A 63 -14.06 3.35 6.26
CA ALA A 63 -13.76 3.74 4.88
C ALA A 63 -12.25 3.82 4.64
N THR A 64 -11.48 4.30 5.62
CA THR A 64 -10.02 4.40 5.54
C THR A 64 -9.36 3.03 5.45
N ALA A 65 -9.75 2.08 6.32
CA ALA A 65 -9.23 0.72 6.30
C ALA A 65 -9.48 0.03 4.96
N ARG A 66 -10.73 0.03 4.51
CA ARG A 66 -11.15 -0.63 3.27
C ARG A 66 -10.49 -0.02 2.04
N ALA A 67 -10.49 1.31 1.95
CA ALA A 67 -9.86 2.01 0.84
C ALA A 67 -8.33 1.84 0.85
N GLY A 68 -7.69 1.88 2.02
CA GLY A 68 -6.26 1.59 2.18
C GLY A 68 -5.88 0.17 1.75
N LEU A 69 -6.72 -0.84 2.02
CA LEU A 69 -6.49 -2.20 1.53
C LEU A 69 -6.60 -2.32 0.01
N LEU A 70 -7.47 -1.54 -0.60
CA LEU A 70 -7.81 -1.65 -2.03
C LEU A 70 -7.11 -0.60 -2.91
N HIS A 71 -6.29 0.31 -2.34
CA HIS A 71 -5.73 1.44 -3.09
C HIS A 71 -4.86 1.01 -4.27
N ASP A 72 -4.14 -0.10 -4.13
CA ASP A 72 -3.23 -0.68 -5.12
C ASP A 72 -3.73 -2.02 -5.70
N LEU A 73 -5.05 -2.17 -5.85
CA LEU A 73 -5.67 -3.39 -6.41
C LEU A 73 -5.49 -3.45 -7.94
N PHE A 74 -4.25 -3.67 -8.39
CA PHE A 74 -3.90 -3.88 -9.79
C PHE A 74 -2.92 -5.05 -9.96
N TYR A 75 -2.84 -5.66 -11.18
CA TYR A 75 -2.22 -6.98 -11.40
C TYR A 75 -1.17 -6.95 -12.51
N TYR A 76 -0.24 -5.99 -12.46
CA TYR A 76 0.90 -5.90 -13.37
C TYR A 76 2.15 -5.40 -12.61
N ASP A 77 3.33 -5.62 -13.18
CA ASP A 77 4.57 -5.03 -12.65
C ASP A 77 4.71 -3.61 -13.19
N TRP A 78 4.53 -2.63 -12.30
CA TRP A 78 4.57 -1.21 -12.64
C TRP A 78 5.95 -0.72 -13.11
N ARG A 79 7.02 -1.46 -12.79
CA ARG A 79 8.40 -1.10 -13.15
C ARG A 79 8.70 -1.32 -14.63
N VAL A 80 8.02 -2.28 -15.25
CA VAL A 80 8.22 -2.65 -16.65
C VAL A 80 7.03 -2.32 -17.55
N THR A 81 5.83 -2.12 -16.97
CA THR A 81 4.63 -1.81 -17.74
C THR A 81 4.64 -0.36 -18.20
N LYS A 82 4.52 -0.15 -19.49
CA LYS A 82 4.36 1.16 -20.11
C LYS A 82 2.93 1.35 -20.57
N PHE A 83 2.46 2.58 -20.52
CA PHE A 83 1.12 2.95 -20.98
C PHE A 83 1.23 3.89 -22.18
N ASP A 84 0.36 3.72 -23.17
CA ASP A 84 0.33 4.57 -24.35
C ASP A 84 -0.02 6.02 -24.02
N ARG A 85 -0.84 6.23 -22.98
CA ARG A 85 -1.25 7.54 -22.48
C ARG A 85 -1.23 7.57 -20.97
N GLY A 86 -0.67 8.64 -20.42
CA GLY A 86 -0.61 8.88 -18.97
C GLY A 86 0.52 8.13 -18.27
N THR A 87 0.71 8.45 -17.00
CA THR A 87 1.72 7.83 -16.14
C THR A 87 1.10 6.78 -15.25
N HIS A 88 1.92 5.90 -14.71
CA HIS A 88 1.47 4.92 -13.71
C HIS A 88 0.70 5.59 -12.57
N ALA A 89 1.18 6.73 -12.04
CA ALA A 89 0.52 7.46 -10.97
C ALA A 89 -0.92 7.90 -11.30
N TRP A 90 -1.25 8.14 -12.56
CA TRP A 90 -2.61 8.49 -12.99
C TRP A 90 -3.48 7.27 -13.30
N ILE A 91 -2.88 6.18 -13.74
CA ILE A 91 -3.61 5.05 -14.33
C ILE A 91 -3.96 4.02 -13.26
N HIS A 92 -3.00 3.62 -12.39
CA HIS A 92 -3.26 2.54 -11.46
C HIS A 92 -4.39 2.83 -10.44
N PRO A 93 -4.60 4.06 -9.92
CA PRO A 93 -5.71 4.29 -9.01
C PRO A 93 -7.08 4.05 -9.67
N ARG A 94 -7.19 4.35 -10.96
CA ARG A 94 -8.41 4.10 -11.75
C ARG A 94 -8.64 2.61 -11.99
N ILE A 95 -7.57 1.87 -12.24
CA ILE A 95 -7.59 0.40 -12.34
C ILE A 95 -7.99 -0.19 -10.98
N ALA A 96 -7.40 0.29 -9.89
CA ALA A 96 -7.72 -0.17 -8.54
C ALA A 96 -9.19 0.02 -8.20
N VAL A 97 -9.78 1.20 -8.47
CA VAL A 97 -11.22 1.45 -8.29
C VAL A 97 -12.06 0.46 -9.10
N ARG A 98 -11.78 0.30 -10.40
CA ARG A 98 -12.53 -0.63 -11.28
C ARG A 98 -12.46 -2.08 -10.79
N ASN A 99 -11.31 -2.51 -10.29
CA ASN A 99 -11.15 -3.84 -9.74
C ASN A 99 -11.86 -3.98 -8.39
N ALA A 100 -11.77 -2.97 -7.52
CA ALA A 100 -12.45 -2.97 -6.23
C ALA A 100 -13.99 -2.98 -6.37
N GLU A 101 -14.54 -2.26 -7.35
CA GLU A 101 -15.99 -2.25 -7.66
C GLU A 101 -16.53 -3.61 -8.10
N LYS A 102 -15.67 -4.51 -8.59
CA LYS A 102 -16.05 -5.90 -8.90
C LYS A 102 -16.12 -6.78 -7.65
N LEU A 103 -15.45 -6.40 -6.57
CA LEU A 103 -15.35 -7.19 -5.35
C LEU A 103 -16.36 -6.75 -4.28
N THR A 104 -16.66 -5.47 -4.23
CA THR A 104 -17.50 -4.88 -3.19
C THR A 104 -18.12 -3.57 -3.64
N VAL A 105 -19.20 -3.17 -2.97
CA VAL A 105 -19.76 -1.83 -3.13
C VAL A 105 -18.84 -0.84 -2.43
N LEU A 106 -18.36 0.15 -3.18
CA LEU A 106 -17.56 1.25 -2.66
C LEU A 106 -18.43 2.47 -2.38
N THR A 107 -18.27 3.07 -1.23
CA THR A 107 -18.84 4.38 -0.92
C THR A 107 -18.15 5.47 -1.76
N PRO A 108 -18.80 6.66 -1.95
CA PRO A 108 -18.14 7.78 -2.61
C PRO A 108 -16.84 8.21 -1.95
N ARG A 109 -16.72 8.06 -0.61
CA ARG A 109 -15.50 8.35 0.14
C ARG A 109 -14.39 7.35 -0.18
N GLU A 110 -14.68 6.05 -0.13
CA GLU A 110 -13.70 5.01 -0.48
C GLU A 110 -13.18 5.17 -1.93
N LYS A 111 -14.05 5.50 -2.88
CA LYS A 111 -13.64 5.79 -4.28
C LYS A 111 -12.71 7.00 -4.35
N ASP A 112 -13.03 8.08 -3.65
CA ASP A 112 -12.19 9.28 -3.63
C ASP A 112 -10.82 8.99 -3.03
N ILE A 113 -10.75 8.24 -1.93
CA ILE A 113 -9.50 7.82 -1.29
C ILE A 113 -8.65 7.02 -2.29
N ILE A 114 -9.22 5.99 -2.89
CA ILE A 114 -8.50 5.11 -3.82
C ILE A 114 -8.03 5.91 -5.05
N ILE A 115 -8.91 6.72 -5.67
CA ILE A 115 -8.57 7.41 -6.92
C ILE A 115 -7.52 8.51 -6.72
N LYS A 116 -7.40 9.06 -5.51
CA LYS A 116 -6.55 10.22 -5.21
C LYS A 116 -5.39 9.91 -4.26
N HIS A 117 -5.15 8.64 -3.92
CA HIS A 117 -4.04 8.28 -3.03
C HIS A 117 -2.67 8.74 -3.57
N MET A 118 -2.54 8.91 -4.89
CA MET A 118 -1.33 9.46 -5.52
C MET A 118 -1.23 11.00 -5.47
N TRP A 119 -2.01 11.65 -4.62
CA TRP A 119 -1.86 13.10 -4.41
C TRP A 119 -0.43 13.46 -4.00
N GLY A 120 0.10 14.57 -4.58
CA GLY A 120 1.50 14.95 -4.46
C GLY A 120 2.35 14.47 -5.65
N ALA A 121 2.10 13.27 -6.19
CA ALA A 121 2.59 12.85 -7.50
C ALA A 121 1.60 13.20 -8.63
N THR A 122 0.35 13.49 -8.27
CA THR A 122 -0.70 14.02 -9.15
C THR A 122 -1.26 15.32 -8.57
N THR A 123 -1.92 16.12 -9.41
CA THR A 123 -2.47 17.45 -9.03
C THR A 123 -3.87 17.40 -8.42
N CYS A 124 -4.47 16.20 -8.27
CA CYS A 124 -5.83 16.04 -7.75
C CYS A 124 -5.82 15.79 -6.23
N PRO A 125 -6.16 16.78 -5.38
CA PRO A 125 -6.23 16.57 -3.95
C PRO A 125 -7.43 15.71 -3.55
N PRO A 126 -7.31 14.91 -2.47
CA PRO A 126 -8.44 14.23 -1.86
C PRO A 126 -9.55 15.19 -1.43
N LYS A 127 -10.80 14.77 -1.55
CA LYS A 127 -11.96 15.52 -1.07
C LYS A 127 -12.16 15.32 0.45
N TYR A 128 -11.77 14.16 0.95
CA TYR A 128 -11.97 13.76 2.33
C TYR A 128 -10.63 13.69 3.08
N PRO A 129 -10.58 14.03 4.38
CA PRO A 129 -9.34 14.00 5.18
C PRO A 129 -8.69 12.62 5.22
N GLU A 130 -9.47 11.55 5.17
CA GLU A 130 -8.99 10.17 5.12
C GLU A 130 -8.11 9.91 3.89
N GLY A 131 -8.40 10.55 2.78
CA GLY A 131 -7.60 10.44 1.56
C GLY A 131 -6.19 11.01 1.71
N TYR A 132 -6.02 12.07 2.49
CA TYR A 132 -4.69 12.59 2.83
C TYR A 132 -3.94 11.64 3.73
N ILE A 133 -4.62 11.00 4.70
CA ILE A 133 -4.01 10.00 5.59
C ILE A 133 -3.48 8.84 4.75
N VAL A 134 -4.30 8.22 3.91
CA VAL A 134 -3.88 7.08 3.07
C VAL A 134 -2.74 7.49 2.14
N SER A 135 -2.83 8.66 1.50
CA SER A 135 -1.79 9.17 0.61
C SER A 135 -0.45 9.39 1.33
N LEU A 136 -0.45 9.88 2.56
CA LEU A 136 0.77 10.12 3.34
C LEU A 136 1.36 8.81 3.86
N VAL A 137 0.53 7.91 4.38
CA VAL A 137 0.96 6.61 4.89
C VAL A 137 1.55 5.76 3.77
N ASP A 138 0.94 5.74 2.59
CA ASP A 138 1.46 5.06 1.40
C ASP A 138 2.88 5.54 1.05
N LYS A 139 3.09 6.86 0.97
CA LYS A 139 4.41 7.45 0.67
C LYS A 139 5.43 7.20 1.78
N TYR A 140 5.00 7.26 3.03
CA TYR A 140 5.85 6.96 4.17
C TYR A 140 6.34 5.50 4.11
N SER A 141 5.43 4.55 3.89
CA SER A 141 5.73 3.12 3.75
C SER A 141 6.73 2.86 2.62
N ALA A 142 6.51 3.47 1.45
CA ALA A 142 7.43 3.39 0.32
C ALA A 142 8.82 3.95 0.65
N THR A 143 8.89 5.07 1.36
CA THR A 143 10.15 5.72 1.75
C THR A 143 10.91 4.89 2.79
N GLU A 144 10.22 4.28 3.75
CA GLU A 144 10.82 3.40 4.75
C GLU A 144 11.47 2.18 4.10
N GLU A 145 10.78 1.51 3.18
CA GLU A 145 11.32 0.37 2.45
C GLU A 145 12.55 0.75 1.60
N TYR A 146 12.50 1.89 0.92
CA TYR A 146 13.63 2.40 0.14
C TYR A 146 14.84 2.71 1.02
N SER A 147 14.65 3.39 2.14
CA SER A 147 15.71 3.72 3.10
C SER A 147 16.37 2.48 3.68
N ARG A 148 15.58 1.47 4.02
CA ARG A 148 16.06 0.17 4.48
C ARG A 148 16.89 -0.53 3.40
N HIS A 149 16.42 -0.53 2.15
CA HIS A 149 17.17 -1.11 1.03
C HIS A 149 18.53 -0.42 0.84
N LEU A 150 18.56 0.91 0.84
CA LEU A 150 19.80 1.69 0.70
C LEU A 150 20.78 1.39 1.84
N SER A 151 20.30 1.34 3.08
CA SER A 151 21.12 1.01 4.26
C SER A 151 21.75 -0.38 4.14
N LEU A 152 20.98 -1.39 3.72
CA LEU A 152 21.51 -2.74 3.53
C LEU A 152 22.54 -2.80 2.40
N LYS A 153 22.32 -2.08 1.31
CA LYS A 153 23.26 -1.99 0.19
C LYS A 153 24.58 -1.33 0.60
N ILE A 154 24.51 -0.23 1.37
CA ILE A 154 25.70 0.43 1.91
C ILE A 154 26.44 -0.51 2.86
N MET A 155 25.75 -1.17 3.80
CA MET A 155 26.37 -2.12 4.72
C MET A 155 27.04 -3.29 3.98
N SER A 156 26.43 -3.83 2.93
CA SER A 156 27.02 -4.90 2.12
C SER A 156 28.30 -4.43 1.42
N SER A 157 28.26 -3.23 0.84
CA SER A 157 29.44 -2.63 0.19
C SER A 157 30.58 -2.35 1.16
N LEU A 158 30.26 -1.86 2.37
CA LEU A 158 31.26 -1.65 3.43
C LEU A 158 31.88 -2.97 3.92
N LYS A 159 31.06 -4.01 4.12
CA LYS A 159 31.56 -5.35 4.47
C LYS A 159 32.51 -5.90 3.41
N GLN A 160 32.18 -5.72 2.14
CA GLN A 160 33.03 -6.14 1.02
C GLN A 160 34.33 -5.34 0.98
N ALA A 161 34.28 -4.01 1.17
CA ALA A 161 35.45 -3.13 1.16
C ALA A 161 36.39 -3.38 2.36
N LEU A 162 35.85 -3.77 3.53
CA LEU A 162 36.59 -4.06 4.75
C LEU A 162 37.07 -5.53 4.84
N GLY A 163 36.93 -6.33 3.78
CA GLY A 163 37.44 -7.69 3.72
C GLY A 163 36.67 -8.70 4.58
N PHE A 164 35.50 -8.38 5.09
CA PHE A 164 34.56 -9.34 5.70
C PHE A 164 33.87 -10.18 4.63
N ALA A 165 34.64 -10.81 3.74
CA ALA A 165 34.12 -11.79 2.81
C ALA A 165 33.78 -13.07 3.57
N LYS A 166 32.64 -13.68 3.22
CA LYS A 166 32.12 -14.92 3.77
C LYS A 166 33.23 -15.94 4.03
N VAL A 167 33.34 -16.35 5.28
CA VAL A 167 33.83 -17.71 5.56
C VAL A 167 32.69 -18.62 5.13
N SER A 168 32.89 -19.32 4.03
CA SER A 168 32.04 -20.42 3.57
C SER A 168 32.38 -21.64 4.43
N GLU A 169 31.42 -22.11 5.19
CA GLU A 169 31.26 -23.51 5.52
C GLU A 169 30.06 -24.09 4.80
#